data_70de599e4bc37ebe0825850f585137b1
#
_entry.id   70de599e4bc37ebe0825850f585137b1
#
_cell.length_a   1.000
_cell.length_b   1.000
_cell.length_c   1.000
_cell.angle_alpha   90.00
_cell.angle_beta   90.00
_cell.angle_gamma   90.00
#
_symmetry.space_group_name_H-M   'P 1'
#
loop_
_entity.id
_entity.type
_entity.pdbx_description
1 polymer ?
#
loop_
_entity_poly.entity_id
_entity_poly.type
_entity_poly.pdbx_seq_one_letter_code
_entity_poly.pdbx_strand_id
1 'polypeptide(L)'
;DKLPVPFMKVKEDAQKIFYEQLEKCGVEYFDYYLLHSLNRNHYQTALKFDCFVFIKKMKEEGKIKEIGFSFHDTADILDQILTEHPEMDFVQLQINYLDWNSDSVQSKLCYETAVKHGKKVVIMEPVKGGSLVHVPEDVKTKLFNLDNSLSVASWAIRFAASLKNVRVVLSGMSNLEQLYDNISYMKEFKPLTQEENKFLIQLGDQIRTSIAIPCTACNYCTPGCPKNICIPEYFSLYNKRKQTLSKDKSDEYDNLKNEHGKPLDCIECGQCERVCPQKLLIISNLKKVAEEFE
;
A
#
# COMPACT_ATOMS: atom_id res chain seq x y z
N ASP A 1 -15.66 -4.02 -4.50
CA ASP A 1 -15.01 -3.32 -5.60
C ASP A 1 -14.74 -1.85 -5.24
N LYS A 2 -14.28 -0.99 -6.18
CA LYS A 2 -13.80 0.39 -5.88
C LYS A 2 -14.26 1.37 -6.96
N LEU A 3 -14.75 2.55 -6.54
CA LEU A 3 -14.96 3.69 -7.42
C LEU A 3 -13.64 4.45 -7.63
N PRO A 4 -13.10 4.54 -8.85
CA PRO A 4 -11.78 5.12 -9.10
C PRO A 4 -11.81 6.67 -9.10
N VAL A 5 -12.01 7.28 -7.93
CA VAL A 5 -12.12 8.72 -7.72
C VAL A 5 -11.07 9.56 -8.46
N PRO A 6 -9.76 9.17 -8.49
CA PRO A 6 -8.74 9.96 -9.19
C PRO A 6 -8.95 10.11 -10.69
N PHE A 7 -9.73 9.23 -11.30
CA PHE A 7 -9.96 9.20 -12.76
C PHE A 7 -11.32 9.74 -13.19
N MET A 8 -12.17 10.16 -12.25
CA MET A 8 -13.47 10.75 -12.55
C MET A 8 -13.32 12.12 -13.22
N LYS A 9 -14.13 12.36 -14.22
CA LYS A 9 -14.16 13.63 -15.00
C LYS A 9 -15.46 14.39 -14.79
N VAL A 10 -16.55 13.67 -14.64
CA VAL A 10 -17.90 14.21 -14.43
C VAL A 10 -18.63 13.37 -13.37
N LYS A 11 -19.71 13.92 -12.80
CA LYS A 11 -20.49 13.26 -11.74
C LYS A 11 -21.11 11.94 -12.20
N GLU A 12 -21.54 11.88 -13.45
CA GLU A 12 -22.20 10.72 -14.08
C GLU A 12 -21.27 9.50 -14.19
N ASP A 13 -19.95 9.71 -14.14
CA ASP A 13 -18.96 8.61 -14.19
C ASP A 13 -19.17 7.63 -13.03
N ALA A 14 -19.57 8.11 -11.84
CA ALA A 14 -19.79 7.26 -10.67
C ALA A 14 -20.85 6.18 -10.96
N GLN A 15 -21.99 6.58 -11.49
CA GLN A 15 -23.09 5.67 -11.81
C GLN A 15 -22.69 4.72 -12.94
N LYS A 16 -22.10 5.24 -14.02
CA LYS A 16 -21.68 4.44 -15.16
C LYS A 16 -20.70 3.35 -14.74
N ILE A 17 -19.61 3.71 -14.05
CA ILE A 17 -18.58 2.79 -13.61
C ILE A 17 -19.16 1.74 -12.66
N PHE A 18 -20.00 2.13 -11.71
CA PHE A 18 -20.61 1.21 -10.75
C PHE A 18 -21.44 0.12 -11.42
N TYR A 19 -22.31 0.47 -12.36
CA TYR A 19 -23.13 -0.53 -13.05
C TYR A 19 -22.33 -1.39 -14.02
N GLU A 20 -21.31 -0.84 -14.70
CA GLU A 20 -20.37 -1.64 -15.49
C GLU A 20 -19.61 -2.67 -14.61
N GLN A 21 -19.27 -2.32 -13.37
CA GLN A 21 -18.61 -3.22 -12.44
C GLN A 21 -19.54 -4.34 -11.98
N LEU A 22 -20.81 -4.05 -11.65
CA LEU A 22 -21.80 -5.07 -11.33
C LEU A 22 -21.95 -6.08 -12.49
N GLU A 23 -22.07 -5.58 -13.72
CA GLU A 23 -22.19 -6.40 -14.93
C GLU A 23 -20.93 -7.28 -15.13
N LYS A 24 -19.73 -6.68 -15.08
CA LYS A 24 -18.45 -7.40 -15.24
C LYS A 24 -18.22 -8.46 -14.18
N CYS A 25 -18.65 -8.22 -12.96
CA CYS A 25 -18.55 -9.19 -11.86
C CYS A 25 -19.68 -10.23 -11.88
N GLY A 26 -20.73 -10.04 -12.67
CA GLY A 26 -21.88 -10.94 -12.73
C GLY A 26 -22.66 -10.99 -11.42
N VAL A 27 -22.78 -9.85 -10.70
CA VAL A 27 -23.42 -9.76 -9.39
C VAL A 27 -24.48 -8.65 -9.37
N GLU A 28 -25.46 -8.78 -8.47
CA GLU A 28 -26.53 -7.79 -8.31
C GLU A 28 -26.20 -6.72 -7.28
N TYR A 29 -25.21 -6.98 -6.38
CA TYR A 29 -24.75 -6.08 -5.34
C TYR A 29 -23.30 -6.38 -4.96
N PHE A 30 -22.65 -5.43 -4.26
CA PHE A 30 -21.34 -5.63 -3.62
C PHE A 30 -21.49 -5.70 -2.10
N ASP A 31 -20.82 -6.66 -1.46
CA ASP A 31 -20.73 -6.70 0.01
C ASP A 31 -19.91 -5.52 0.55
N TYR A 32 -18.81 -5.18 -0.13
CA TYR A 32 -17.93 -4.06 0.19
C TYR A 32 -17.70 -3.22 -1.06
N TYR A 33 -17.97 -1.93 -0.97
CA TYR A 33 -17.64 -0.99 -2.04
C TYR A 33 -16.99 0.26 -1.45
N LEU A 34 -15.93 0.75 -2.08
CA LEU A 34 -15.16 1.86 -1.52
C LEU A 34 -14.78 2.93 -2.55
N LEU A 35 -14.60 4.16 -2.06
CA LEU A 35 -13.98 5.24 -2.80
C LEU A 35 -12.48 5.02 -2.84
N HIS A 36 -11.89 4.94 -4.05
CA HIS A 36 -10.50 4.55 -4.22
C HIS A 36 -9.54 5.71 -4.01
N SER A 37 -8.47 5.44 -3.23
CA SER A 37 -7.26 6.26 -3.12
C SER A 37 -7.51 7.68 -2.60
N LEU A 38 -8.31 7.83 -1.53
CA LEU A 38 -8.50 9.15 -0.91
C LEU A 38 -7.23 9.64 -0.24
N ASN A 39 -6.95 10.88 -0.49
CA ASN A 39 -5.99 11.77 0.15
C ASN A 39 -6.58 13.17 0.12
N ARG A 40 -5.91 14.19 0.61
CA ARG A 40 -6.38 15.58 0.61
C ARG A 40 -6.97 16.03 -0.74
N ASN A 41 -6.29 15.74 -1.84
CA ASN A 41 -6.69 16.17 -3.18
C ASN A 41 -7.85 15.34 -3.73
N HIS A 42 -7.78 14.01 -3.60
CA HIS A 42 -8.84 13.13 -4.09
C HIS A 42 -10.11 13.23 -3.23
N TYR A 43 -9.99 13.64 -1.97
CA TYR A 43 -11.15 13.98 -1.14
C TYR A 43 -11.92 15.15 -1.75
N GLN A 44 -11.25 16.23 -2.18
CA GLN A 44 -11.90 17.34 -2.87
C GLN A 44 -12.57 16.91 -4.20
N THR A 45 -11.94 15.96 -4.92
CA THR A 45 -12.54 15.38 -6.12
C THR A 45 -13.79 14.58 -5.78
N ALA A 46 -13.76 13.78 -4.71
CA ALA A 46 -14.91 13.01 -4.25
C ALA A 46 -16.10 13.90 -3.83
N LEU A 47 -15.82 15.03 -3.17
CA LEU A 47 -16.82 16.02 -2.82
C LEU A 47 -17.40 16.69 -4.07
N LYS A 48 -16.55 17.15 -4.98
CA LYS A 48 -16.95 17.81 -6.24
C LYS A 48 -17.92 16.98 -7.08
N PHE A 49 -17.75 15.67 -7.10
CA PHE A 49 -18.55 14.75 -7.90
C PHE A 49 -19.58 13.98 -7.08
N ASP A 50 -19.87 14.42 -5.84
CA ASP A 50 -20.86 13.81 -4.93
C ASP A 50 -20.68 12.29 -4.72
N CYS A 51 -19.42 11.80 -4.70
CA CYS A 51 -19.13 10.37 -4.61
C CYS A 51 -19.66 9.73 -3.32
N PHE A 52 -19.57 10.44 -2.19
CA PHE A 52 -20.13 9.98 -0.90
C PHE A 52 -21.64 9.85 -0.93
N VAL A 53 -22.32 10.84 -1.53
CA VAL A 53 -23.77 10.82 -1.73
C VAL A 53 -24.18 9.65 -2.61
N PHE A 54 -23.42 9.41 -3.69
CA PHE A 54 -23.67 8.31 -4.62
C PHE A 54 -23.57 6.94 -3.94
N ILE A 55 -22.45 6.62 -3.25
CA ILE A 55 -22.30 5.30 -2.63
C ILE A 55 -23.28 5.09 -1.48
N LYS A 56 -23.65 6.14 -0.73
CA LYS A 56 -24.69 6.09 0.29
C LYS A 56 -26.03 5.73 -0.33
N LYS A 57 -26.42 6.38 -1.44
CA LYS A 57 -27.64 6.05 -2.19
C LYS A 57 -27.64 4.59 -2.65
N MET A 58 -26.52 4.10 -3.21
CA MET A 58 -26.42 2.68 -3.63
C MET A 58 -26.53 1.71 -2.45
N LYS A 59 -26.09 2.10 -1.27
CA LYS A 59 -26.31 1.32 -0.04
C LYS A 59 -27.79 1.30 0.37
N GLU A 60 -28.46 2.45 0.33
CA GLU A 60 -29.89 2.56 0.62
C GLU A 60 -30.76 1.75 -0.37
N GLU A 61 -30.34 1.66 -1.64
CA GLU A 61 -30.98 0.83 -2.68
C GLU A 61 -30.61 -0.68 -2.57
N GLY A 62 -29.80 -1.08 -1.59
CA GLY A 62 -29.39 -2.47 -1.39
C GLY A 62 -28.35 -2.98 -2.41
N LYS A 63 -27.77 -2.09 -3.22
CA LYS A 63 -26.72 -2.43 -4.19
C LYS A 63 -25.32 -2.49 -3.56
N ILE A 64 -25.15 -1.97 -2.35
CA ILE A 64 -23.93 -2.07 -1.55
C ILE A 64 -24.36 -2.39 -0.11
N LYS A 65 -23.69 -3.35 0.54
CA LYS A 65 -23.91 -3.65 1.97
C LYS A 65 -23.08 -2.76 2.89
N GLU A 66 -21.78 -2.64 2.62
CA GLU A 66 -20.88 -1.80 3.43
C GLU A 66 -20.10 -0.84 2.52
N ILE A 67 -20.10 0.46 2.89
CA ILE A 67 -19.43 1.53 2.16
C ILE A 67 -18.19 2.00 2.92
N GLY A 68 -17.15 2.37 2.19
CA GLY A 68 -15.91 2.85 2.80
C GLY A 68 -15.01 3.58 1.81
N PHE A 69 -13.76 3.73 2.17
CA PHE A 69 -12.74 4.30 1.28
C PHE A 69 -11.36 3.71 1.57
N SER A 70 -10.49 3.70 0.56
CA SER A 70 -9.06 3.47 0.77
C SER A 70 -8.34 4.80 0.94
N PHE A 71 -7.38 4.84 1.85
CA PHE A 71 -6.80 6.08 2.33
C PHE A 71 -5.26 6.07 2.25
N HIS A 72 -4.69 7.20 1.79
CA HIS A 72 -3.25 7.37 1.57
C HIS A 72 -2.81 8.81 1.93
N ASP A 73 -3.09 9.24 3.17
CA ASP A 73 -2.65 10.53 3.68
C ASP A 73 -2.35 10.47 5.19
N THR A 74 -2.23 11.61 5.84
CA THR A 74 -1.96 11.76 7.26
C THR A 74 -3.21 11.55 8.12
N ALA A 75 -3.03 11.17 9.38
CA ALA A 75 -4.13 10.85 10.29
C ALA A 75 -5.09 12.02 10.55
N ASP A 76 -4.62 13.27 10.46
CA ASP A 76 -5.48 14.47 10.58
C ASP A 76 -6.51 14.56 9.43
N ILE A 77 -6.09 14.24 8.19
CA ILE A 77 -7.00 14.18 7.05
C ILE A 77 -7.99 13.02 7.19
N LEU A 78 -7.54 11.87 7.72
CA LEU A 78 -8.43 10.76 8.00
C LEU A 78 -9.49 11.13 9.05
N ASP A 79 -9.07 11.80 10.14
CA ASP A 79 -9.97 12.28 11.20
C ASP A 79 -11.01 13.26 10.66
N GLN A 80 -10.58 14.19 9.78
CA GLN A 80 -11.47 15.10 9.09
C GLN A 80 -12.52 14.35 8.25
N ILE A 81 -12.09 13.44 7.35
CA ILE A 81 -13.01 12.69 6.48
C ILE A 81 -14.01 11.87 7.31
N LEU A 82 -13.56 11.18 8.35
CA LEU A 82 -14.44 10.35 9.18
C LEU A 82 -15.38 11.17 10.08
N THR A 83 -15.02 12.41 10.40
CA THR A 83 -15.89 13.36 11.11
C THR A 83 -16.99 13.90 10.18
N GLU A 84 -16.63 14.25 8.92
CA GLU A 84 -17.55 14.79 7.94
C GLU A 84 -18.44 13.70 7.31
N HIS A 85 -17.97 12.43 7.29
CA HIS A 85 -18.67 11.27 6.71
C HIS A 85 -18.80 10.11 7.71
N PRO A 86 -19.56 10.29 8.83
CA PRO A 86 -19.74 9.26 9.83
C PRO A 86 -20.51 8.03 9.34
N GLU A 87 -21.18 8.10 8.19
CA GLU A 87 -21.89 6.99 7.56
C GLU A 87 -20.96 5.92 6.94
N MET A 88 -19.67 6.16 6.80
CA MET A 88 -18.72 5.15 6.31
C MET A 88 -18.62 3.99 7.30
N ASP A 89 -18.72 2.75 6.81
CA ASP A 89 -18.67 1.55 7.63
C ASP A 89 -17.23 1.09 7.91
N PHE A 90 -16.33 1.31 6.95
CA PHE A 90 -14.95 0.86 7.03
C PHE A 90 -13.95 1.79 6.33
N VAL A 91 -12.67 1.62 6.68
CA VAL A 91 -11.54 2.28 6.01
C VAL A 91 -10.52 1.23 5.61
N GLN A 92 -10.00 1.31 4.36
CA GLN A 92 -8.88 0.49 3.93
C GLN A 92 -7.57 1.27 4.12
N LEU A 93 -6.69 0.75 4.97
CA LEU A 93 -5.43 1.37 5.38
C LEU A 93 -4.21 0.52 4.98
N GLN A 94 -3.11 1.18 4.67
CA GLN A 94 -1.81 0.55 4.51
C GLN A 94 -1.23 0.28 5.90
N ILE A 95 -1.17 -1.00 6.30
CA ILE A 95 -0.68 -1.40 7.61
C ILE A 95 0.23 -2.62 7.50
N ASN A 96 1.46 -2.46 8.00
CA ASN A 96 2.43 -3.51 8.23
C ASN A 96 3.41 -3.06 9.33
N TYR A 97 4.21 -3.97 9.88
CA TYR A 97 5.11 -3.63 10.99
C TYR A 97 6.26 -2.69 10.58
N LEU A 98 6.63 -2.63 9.29
CA LEU A 98 7.65 -1.71 8.78
C LEU A 98 7.15 -0.26 8.79
N ASP A 99 5.89 -0.03 8.39
CA ASP A 99 5.27 1.29 8.28
C ASP A 99 4.60 1.75 9.59
N TRP A 100 4.56 0.88 10.61
CA TRP A 100 3.82 1.15 11.84
C TRP A 100 4.18 2.48 12.49
N ASN A 101 5.48 2.77 12.62
CA ASN A 101 6.02 4.02 13.17
C ASN A 101 6.53 4.98 12.07
N SER A 102 6.10 4.83 10.81
CA SER A 102 6.52 5.69 9.71
C SER A 102 5.85 7.05 9.78
N ASP A 103 6.62 8.14 9.77
CA ASP A 103 6.10 9.52 9.75
C ASP A 103 5.37 9.84 8.43
N SER A 104 5.77 9.21 7.31
CA SER A 104 5.19 9.48 6.00
C SER A 104 3.90 8.70 5.73
N VAL A 105 3.80 7.44 6.21
CA VAL A 105 2.63 6.57 6.02
C VAL A 105 1.66 6.69 7.19
N GLN A 106 2.18 6.91 8.40
CA GLN A 106 1.41 7.06 9.64
C GLN A 106 0.46 5.88 9.92
N SER A 107 0.89 4.64 9.63
CA SER A 107 0.02 3.46 9.77
C SER A 107 -0.63 3.35 11.14
N LYS A 108 0.15 3.52 12.22
CA LYS A 108 -0.34 3.50 13.60
C LYS A 108 -1.38 4.60 13.86
N LEU A 109 -1.05 5.84 13.52
CA LEU A 109 -1.93 6.99 13.77
C LEU A 109 -3.23 6.89 12.97
N CYS A 110 -3.17 6.47 11.70
CA CYS A 110 -4.36 6.24 10.89
C CYS A 110 -5.22 5.09 11.45
N TYR A 111 -4.60 3.99 11.92
CA TYR A 111 -5.32 2.91 12.57
C TYR A 111 -6.01 3.38 13.86
N GLU A 112 -5.31 4.08 14.74
CA GLU A 112 -5.87 4.62 15.99
C GLU A 112 -7.02 5.60 15.71
N THR A 113 -6.90 6.42 14.66
CA THR A 113 -7.98 7.31 14.20
C THR A 113 -9.20 6.52 13.74
N ALA A 114 -9.04 5.48 12.92
CA ALA A 114 -10.15 4.64 12.49
C ALA A 114 -10.85 3.97 13.68
N VAL A 115 -10.07 3.47 14.65
CA VAL A 115 -10.60 2.87 15.90
C VAL A 115 -11.36 3.90 16.74
N LYS A 116 -10.83 5.12 16.90
CA LYS A 116 -11.49 6.24 17.60
C LYS A 116 -12.87 6.54 17.01
N HIS A 117 -13.02 6.48 15.69
CA HIS A 117 -14.29 6.65 14.99
C HIS A 117 -15.15 5.37 14.93
N GLY A 118 -14.74 4.27 15.58
CA GLY A 118 -15.48 3.01 15.60
C GLY A 118 -15.53 2.29 14.24
N LYS A 119 -14.61 2.60 13.31
CA LYS A 119 -14.63 2.05 11.97
C LYS A 119 -13.96 0.68 11.91
N LYS A 120 -14.50 -0.22 11.07
CA LYS A 120 -13.81 -1.46 10.68
C LYS A 120 -12.60 -1.11 9.82
N VAL A 121 -11.54 -1.91 9.92
CA VAL A 121 -10.33 -1.71 9.14
C VAL A 121 -10.16 -2.88 8.16
N VAL A 122 -9.95 -2.54 6.89
CA VAL A 122 -9.45 -3.44 5.85
C VAL A 122 -7.98 -3.10 5.63
N ILE A 123 -7.11 -4.10 5.65
CA ILE A 123 -5.67 -3.85 5.53
C ILE A 123 -5.20 -4.13 4.11
N MET A 124 -4.48 -3.17 3.52
CA MET A 124 -3.71 -3.32 2.29
C MET A 124 -2.20 -3.27 2.59
N GLU A 125 -1.42 -3.83 1.69
CA GLU A 125 0.06 -3.93 1.79
C GLU A 125 0.59 -4.57 3.09
N PRO A 126 0.02 -5.67 3.57
CA PRO A 126 0.50 -6.31 4.80
C PRO A 126 1.96 -6.77 4.69
N VAL A 127 2.41 -7.11 3.48
CA VAL A 127 3.80 -7.53 3.17
C VAL A 127 4.60 -6.45 2.40
N LYS A 128 4.07 -5.23 2.30
CA LYS A 128 4.68 -4.06 1.64
C LYS A 128 5.27 -4.38 0.27
N GLY A 129 4.41 -4.82 -0.67
CA GLY A 129 4.82 -5.16 -2.03
C GLY A 129 5.86 -6.29 -2.11
N GLY A 130 5.94 -7.15 -1.09
CA GLY A 130 6.91 -8.23 -0.97
C GLY A 130 8.20 -7.88 -0.22
N SER A 131 8.44 -6.61 0.14
CA SER A 131 9.64 -6.20 0.88
C SER A 131 9.78 -6.90 2.24
N LEU A 132 8.66 -7.27 2.87
CA LEU A 132 8.63 -8.01 4.14
C LEU A 132 8.64 -9.54 3.96
N VAL A 133 8.83 -10.01 2.73
CA VAL A 133 9.10 -11.43 2.42
C VAL A 133 10.59 -11.61 2.10
N HIS A 134 11.16 -10.65 1.38
CA HIS A 134 12.57 -10.63 0.98
C HIS A 134 13.39 -9.75 1.93
N VAL A 135 13.43 -10.15 3.20
CA VAL A 135 14.17 -9.44 4.26
C VAL A 135 15.65 -9.85 4.29
N PRO A 136 16.55 -9.01 4.87
CA PRO A 136 17.94 -9.38 5.11
C PRO A 136 18.08 -10.68 5.91
N GLU A 137 19.18 -11.44 5.71
CA GLU A 137 19.36 -12.78 6.31
C GLU A 137 19.43 -12.75 7.85
N ASP A 138 19.96 -11.68 8.44
CA ASP A 138 19.95 -11.48 9.89
C ASP A 138 18.53 -11.30 10.45
N VAL A 139 17.66 -10.62 9.69
CA VAL A 139 16.25 -10.45 10.02
C VAL A 139 15.52 -11.79 9.92
N LYS A 140 15.75 -12.53 8.83
CA LYS A 140 15.18 -13.85 8.61
C LYS A 140 15.55 -14.82 9.72
N THR A 141 16.84 -14.83 10.12
CA THR A 141 17.32 -15.62 11.23
C THR A 141 16.60 -15.28 12.55
N LYS A 142 16.40 -13.99 12.84
CA LYS A 142 15.66 -13.55 14.03
C LYS A 142 14.21 -14.06 14.03
N LEU A 143 13.53 -14.01 12.88
CA LEU A 143 12.15 -14.53 12.75
C LEU A 143 12.10 -16.05 12.92
N PHE A 144 13.03 -16.79 12.33
CA PHE A 144 13.11 -18.25 12.49
C PHE A 144 13.46 -18.69 13.92
N ASN A 145 14.18 -17.87 14.67
CA ASN A 145 14.45 -18.15 16.09
C ASN A 145 13.21 -17.98 16.97
N LEU A 146 12.20 -17.23 16.54
CA LEU A 146 10.90 -17.16 17.22
C LEU A 146 10.06 -18.40 16.94
N ASP A 147 9.93 -18.77 15.67
CA ASP A 147 9.24 -19.98 15.23
C ASP A 147 9.72 -20.35 13.81
N ASN A 148 10.45 -21.46 13.71
CA ASN A 148 11.02 -21.93 12.45
C ASN A 148 10.01 -22.71 11.58
N SER A 149 8.81 -22.97 12.10
CA SER A 149 7.72 -23.60 11.34
C SER A 149 6.94 -22.58 10.50
N LEU A 150 7.14 -21.29 10.73
CA LEU A 150 6.42 -20.19 10.10
C LEU A 150 7.25 -19.52 9.00
N SER A 151 6.61 -19.18 7.89
CA SER A 151 7.23 -18.38 6.83
C SER A 151 7.50 -16.93 7.27
N VAL A 152 8.44 -16.26 6.60
CA VAL A 152 8.70 -14.82 6.85
C VAL A 152 7.44 -13.99 6.57
N ALA A 153 6.67 -14.32 5.51
CA ALA A 153 5.42 -13.63 5.16
C ALA A 153 4.37 -13.74 6.28
N SER A 154 4.30 -14.89 6.96
CA SER A 154 3.31 -15.15 8.02
C SER A 154 3.38 -14.12 9.15
N TRP A 155 4.58 -13.68 9.52
CA TRP A 155 4.77 -12.67 10.58
C TRP A 155 4.14 -11.33 10.23
N ALA A 156 4.28 -10.90 8.97
CA ALA A 156 3.70 -9.65 8.49
C ALA A 156 2.16 -9.71 8.40
N ILE A 157 1.62 -10.82 7.89
CA ILE A 157 0.16 -11.00 7.78
C ILE A 157 -0.46 -11.18 9.16
N ARG A 158 0.16 -11.97 10.06
CA ARG A 158 -0.30 -12.12 11.44
C ARG A 158 -0.23 -10.82 12.23
N PHE A 159 0.79 -9.98 12.02
CA PHE A 159 0.85 -8.64 12.60
C PHE A 159 -0.40 -7.83 12.26
N ALA A 160 -0.72 -7.74 10.98
CA ALA A 160 -1.89 -7.03 10.50
C ALA A 160 -3.20 -7.63 11.04
N ALA A 161 -3.33 -8.96 10.99
CA ALA A 161 -4.55 -9.66 11.44
C ALA A 161 -4.76 -9.66 12.96
N SER A 162 -3.70 -9.41 13.76
CA SER A 162 -3.79 -9.36 15.22
C SER A 162 -4.34 -8.04 15.77
N LEU A 163 -4.46 -7.01 14.93
CA LEU A 163 -4.98 -5.71 15.34
C LEU A 163 -6.51 -5.77 15.56
N LYS A 164 -6.98 -5.09 16.59
CA LYS A 164 -8.42 -4.98 16.87
C LYS A 164 -9.14 -4.25 15.72
N ASN A 165 -10.44 -4.53 15.53
CA ASN A 165 -11.29 -3.95 14.49
C ASN A 165 -10.87 -4.26 13.04
N VAL A 166 -9.83 -5.06 12.82
CA VAL A 166 -9.47 -5.54 11.49
C VAL A 166 -10.51 -6.57 11.04
N ARG A 167 -11.09 -6.33 9.87
CA ARG A 167 -12.11 -7.20 9.26
C ARG A 167 -11.52 -8.10 8.18
N VAL A 168 -10.61 -7.55 7.39
CA VAL A 168 -9.97 -8.24 6.26
C VAL A 168 -8.51 -7.80 6.16
N VAL A 169 -7.63 -8.75 5.89
CA VAL A 169 -6.25 -8.51 5.46
C VAL A 169 -6.15 -8.95 4.00
N LEU A 170 -5.87 -7.99 3.11
CA LEU A 170 -5.71 -8.26 1.68
C LEU A 170 -4.28 -8.74 1.41
N SER A 171 -4.12 -9.94 0.89
CA SER A 171 -2.83 -10.48 0.49
C SER A 171 -2.78 -10.68 -1.03
N GLY A 172 -1.76 -10.13 -1.68
CA GLY A 172 -1.49 -10.29 -3.11
C GLY A 172 -0.72 -11.58 -3.37
N MET A 173 -1.43 -12.69 -3.55
CA MET A 173 -0.84 -14.00 -3.88
C MET A 173 -0.83 -14.21 -5.39
N SER A 174 0.33 -14.54 -5.97
CA SER A 174 0.50 -14.73 -7.41
C SER A 174 0.74 -16.18 -7.82
N ASN A 175 0.86 -17.09 -6.85
CA ASN A 175 0.99 -18.52 -7.10
C ASN A 175 0.34 -19.35 -5.98
N LEU A 176 0.20 -20.68 -6.21
CA LEU A 176 -0.42 -21.61 -5.25
C LEU A 176 0.40 -21.77 -3.97
N GLU A 177 1.72 -21.71 -4.04
CA GLU A 177 2.59 -21.82 -2.87
C GLU A 177 2.29 -20.72 -1.85
N GLN A 178 2.21 -19.47 -2.30
CA GLN A 178 1.83 -18.32 -1.46
C GLN A 178 0.41 -18.48 -0.90
N LEU A 179 -0.51 -19.01 -1.67
CA LEU A 179 -1.88 -19.27 -1.22
C LEU A 179 -1.89 -20.33 -0.10
N TYR A 180 -1.21 -21.46 -0.29
CA TYR A 180 -1.13 -22.50 0.73
C TYR A 180 -0.39 -22.03 1.99
N ASP A 181 0.68 -21.28 1.85
CA ASP A 181 1.37 -20.66 2.98
C ASP A 181 0.41 -19.79 3.79
N ASN A 182 -0.28 -18.85 3.14
CA ASN A 182 -1.23 -17.95 3.83
C ASN A 182 -2.38 -18.72 4.51
N ILE A 183 -2.92 -19.74 3.86
CA ILE A 183 -3.99 -20.59 4.43
C ILE A 183 -3.48 -21.36 5.65
N SER A 184 -2.23 -21.83 5.64
CA SER A 184 -1.67 -22.70 6.68
C SER A 184 -1.75 -22.09 8.08
N TYR A 185 -1.47 -20.80 8.22
CA TYR A 185 -1.51 -20.07 9.50
C TYR A 185 -2.78 -19.23 9.72
N MET A 186 -3.56 -18.96 8.66
CA MET A 186 -4.82 -18.21 8.80
C MET A 186 -6.01 -19.12 9.10
N LYS A 187 -5.99 -20.39 8.70
CA LYS A 187 -7.06 -21.36 8.97
C LYS A 187 -7.26 -21.60 10.47
N GLU A 188 -6.16 -21.68 11.22
CA GLU A 188 -6.15 -21.80 12.69
C GLU A 188 -5.41 -20.57 13.27
N PHE A 189 -5.95 -19.39 12.95
CA PHE A 189 -5.30 -18.14 13.27
C PHE A 189 -5.01 -17.96 14.77
N LYS A 190 -3.75 -17.75 15.09
CA LYS A 190 -3.28 -17.39 16.43
C LYS A 190 -2.80 -15.93 16.41
N PRO A 191 -3.47 -15.01 17.14
CA PRO A 191 -3.00 -13.64 17.28
C PRO A 191 -1.58 -13.60 17.83
N LEU A 192 -0.82 -12.58 17.46
CA LEU A 192 0.49 -12.32 18.05
C LEU A 192 0.37 -12.01 19.56
N THR A 193 1.30 -12.51 20.34
CA THR A 193 1.49 -12.08 21.72
C THR A 193 1.96 -10.62 21.77
N GLN A 194 1.92 -10.01 22.96
CA GLN A 194 2.42 -8.63 23.12
C GLN A 194 3.93 -8.55 22.85
N GLU A 195 4.68 -9.59 23.24
CA GLU A 195 6.12 -9.70 23.04
C GLU A 195 6.46 -9.83 21.54
N GLU A 196 5.77 -10.71 20.80
CA GLU A 196 5.93 -10.86 19.35
C GLU A 196 5.61 -9.57 18.63
N ASN A 197 4.51 -8.90 19.00
CA ASN A 197 4.11 -7.63 18.39
C ASN A 197 5.17 -6.55 18.60
N LYS A 198 5.64 -6.38 19.86
CA LYS A 198 6.71 -5.42 20.19
C LYS A 198 8.00 -5.73 19.43
N PHE A 199 8.37 -7.01 19.35
CA PHE A 199 9.55 -7.46 18.61
C PHE A 199 9.45 -7.10 17.12
N LEU A 200 8.32 -7.37 16.46
CA LEU A 200 8.11 -7.05 15.06
C LEU A 200 8.16 -5.55 14.78
N ILE A 201 7.62 -4.72 15.66
CA ILE A 201 7.71 -3.26 15.53
C ILE A 201 9.17 -2.81 15.60
N GLN A 202 9.95 -3.31 16.56
CA GLN A 202 11.38 -3.01 16.67
C GLN A 202 12.16 -3.50 15.44
N LEU A 203 11.83 -4.69 14.94
CA LEU A 203 12.42 -5.25 13.73
C LEU A 203 12.10 -4.40 12.50
N GLY A 204 10.85 -3.89 12.40
CA GLY A 204 10.44 -2.96 11.36
C GLY A 204 11.25 -1.67 11.38
N ASP A 205 11.49 -1.10 12.55
CA ASP A 205 12.34 0.08 12.71
C ASP A 205 13.79 -0.19 12.26
N GLN A 206 14.33 -1.37 12.59
CA GLN A 206 15.66 -1.80 12.13
C GLN A 206 15.72 -1.96 10.61
N ILE A 207 14.74 -2.63 9.99
CA ILE A 207 14.66 -2.82 8.53
C ILE A 207 14.56 -1.46 7.85
N ARG A 208 13.70 -0.57 8.33
CA ARG A 208 13.50 0.77 7.74
C ARG A 208 14.79 1.57 7.67
N THR A 209 15.63 1.50 8.69
CA THR A 209 16.94 2.17 8.68
C THR A 209 17.94 1.56 7.69
N SER A 210 17.74 0.30 7.26
CA SER A 210 18.60 -0.39 6.29
C SER A 210 18.16 -0.22 4.84
N ILE A 211 16.91 0.23 4.59
CA ILE A 211 16.38 0.46 3.24
C ILE A 211 16.67 1.90 2.82
N ALA A 212 17.48 2.09 1.79
CA ALA A 212 17.84 3.42 1.32
C ALA A 212 16.66 4.15 0.65
N ILE A 213 15.86 3.45 -0.16
CA ILE A 213 14.66 3.99 -0.83
C ILE A 213 13.49 3.01 -0.61
N PRO A 214 12.48 3.34 0.21
CA PRO A 214 11.39 2.43 0.57
C PRO A 214 10.30 2.33 -0.52
N CYS A 215 10.70 1.99 -1.74
CA CYS A 215 9.81 1.77 -2.89
C CYS A 215 9.14 0.40 -2.79
N THR A 216 7.83 0.33 -3.06
CA THR A 216 7.03 -0.92 -3.06
C THR A 216 6.84 -1.52 -4.44
N ALA A 217 7.51 -0.97 -5.47
CA ALA A 217 7.39 -1.41 -6.86
C ALA A 217 5.93 -1.49 -7.40
N CYS A 218 5.06 -0.60 -6.92
CA CYS A 218 3.65 -0.56 -7.36
C CYS A 218 3.45 -0.05 -8.78
N ASN A 219 4.48 0.49 -9.42
CA ASN A 219 4.54 0.95 -10.81
C ASN A 219 3.60 2.11 -11.20
N TYR A 220 2.89 2.76 -10.26
CA TYR A 220 2.02 3.90 -10.60
C TYR A 220 2.76 5.10 -11.20
N CYS A 221 4.04 5.26 -10.89
CA CYS A 221 4.87 6.34 -11.40
C CYS A 221 5.38 6.13 -12.83
N THR A 222 5.43 4.89 -13.32
CA THR A 222 6.06 4.53 -14.60
C THR A 222 5.24 4.96 -15.83
N PRO A 223 3.91 4.67 -15.93
CA PRO A 223 3.13 4.99 -17.13
C PRO A 223 3.05 6.50 -17.44
N GLY A 224 3.20 7.34 -16.42
CA GLY A 224 3.13 8.79 -16.56
C GLY A 224 4.48 9.47 -16.77
N CYS A 225 5.58 8.74 -16.80
CA CYS A 225 6.92 9.33 -16.95
C CYS A 225 7.19 9.71 -18.43
N PRO A 226 7.33 11.03 -18.77
CA PRO A 226 7.54 11.45 -20.16
C PRO A 226 8.91 11.04 -20.70
N LYS A 227 9.82 10.61 -19.82
CA LYS A 227 11.15 10.09 -20.18
C LYS A 227 11.25 8.58 -20.11
N ASN A 228 10.12 7.87 -19.92
CA ASN A 228 10.08 6.41 -19.85
C ASN A 228 11.08 5.81 -18.83
N ILE A 229 11.29 6.48 -17.69
CA ILE A 229 12.22 5.99 -16.65
C ILE A 229 11.52 4.87 -15.87
N CYS A 230 12.12 3.68 -15.79
CA CYS A 230 11.66 2.55 -15.00
C CYS A 230 12.04 2.76 -13.52
N ILE A 231 11.38 3.72 -12.88
CA ILE A 231 11.71 4.23 -11.54
C ILE A 231 11.84 3.13 -10.47
N PRO A 232 10.89 2.17 -10.33
CA PRO A 232 10.97 1.13 -9.31
C PRO A 232 12.18 0.20 -9.48
N GLU A 233 12.54 -0.14 -10.70
CA GLU A 233 13.65 -1.01 -11.04
C GLU A 233 14.99 -0.34 -10.65
N TYR A 234 15.15 0.93 -10.96
CA TYR A 234 16.33 1.71 -10.55
C TYR A 234 16.43 1.82 -9.02
N PHE A 235 15.31 1.99 -8.32
CA PHE A 235 15.30 2.05 -6.86
C PHE A 235 15.62 0.69 -6.23
N SER A 236 15.12 -0.40 -6.81
CA SER A 236 15.46 -1.76 -6.39
C SER A 236 16.96 -2.03 -6.53
N LEU A 237 17.52 -1.66 -7.68
CA LEU A 237 18.95 -1.81 -7.96
C LEU A 237 19.81 -0.98 -6.98
N TYR A 238 19.40 0.26 -6.70
CA TYR A 238 20.07 1.11 -5.71
C TYR A 238 20.06 0.50 -4.32
N ASN A 239 18.90 0.01 -3.86
CA ASN A 239 18.78 -0.66 -2.56
C ASN A 239 19.66 -1.91 -2.47
N LYS A 240 19.68 -2.76 -3.51
CA LYS A 240 20.54 -3.94 -3.60
C LYS A 240 22.01 -3.55 -3.46
N ARG A 241 22.44 -2.49 -4.17
CA ARG A 241 23.81 -1.97 -4.10
C ARG A 241 24.19 -1.49 -2.71
N LYS A 242 23.30 -0.74 -2.05
CA LYS A 242 23.54 -0.25 -0.68
C LYS A 242 23.60 -1.38 0.35
N GLN A 243 22.87 -2.47 0.15
CA GLN A 243 22.90 -3.63 1.03
C GLN A 243 24.17 -4.50 0.85
N THR A 244 24.64 -4.66 -0.39
CA THR A 244 25.79 -5.52 -0.69
C THR A 244 27.13 -4.80 -0.56
N LEU A 245 27.13 -3.46 -0.48
CA LEU A 245 28.33 -2.60 -0.52
C LEU A 245 29.25 -2.88 -1.73
N SER A 246 28.76 -3.60 -2.74
CA SER A 246 29.50 -3.89 -3.97
C SER A 246 29.63 -2.63 -4.81
N LYS A 247 30.84 -2.39 -5.33
CA LYS A 247 31.13 -1.30 -6.27
C LYS A 247 31.27 -1.76 -7.72
N ASP A 248 30.99 -3.03 -7.99
CA ASP A 248 31.13 -3.58 -9.34
C ASP A 248 30.14 -2.91 -10.31
N LYS A 249 30.55 -2.74 -11.57
CA LYS A 249 29.63 -2.29 -12.62
C LYS A 249 28.43 -3.24 -12.66
N SER A 250 27.25 -2.67 -12.66
CA SER A 250 26.02 -3.45 -12.68
C SER A 250 25.54 -3.64 -14.11
N ASP A 251 25.67 -4.85 -14.65
CA ASP A 251 25.07 -5.22 -15.94
C ASP A 251 23.55 -4.96 -15.92
N GLU A 252 22.90 -5.08 -14.74
CA GLU A 252 21.49 -4.75 -14.57
C GLU A 252 21.21 -3.27 -14.84
N TYR A 253 22.08 -2.35 -14.39
CA TYR A 253 21.94 -0.92 -14.69
C TYR A 253 22.11 -0.62 -16.18
N ASP A 254 23.12 -1.25 -16.80
CA ASP A 254 23.38 -1.11 -18.23
C ASP A 254 22.22 -1.62 -19.09
N ASN A 255 21.57 -2.72 -18.70
CA ASN A 255 20.38 -3.23 -19.35
C ASN A 255 19.19 -2.26 -19.22
N LEU A 256 18.93 -1.76 -18.00
CA LEU A 256 17.84 -0.81 -17.76
C LEU A 256 17.96 0.47 -18.60
N LYS A 257 19.17 1.03 -18.69
CA LYS A 257 19.38 2.27 -19.47
C LYS A 257 19.30 2.07 -20.98
N ASN A 258 19.47 0.83 -21.48
CA ASN A 258 19.34 0.51 -22.89
C ASN A 258 17.86 0.36 -23.31
N GLU A 259 17.00 -0.07 -22.40
CA GLU A 259 15.58 -0.32 -22.65
C GLU A 259 14.68 0.86 -22.21
N HIS A 260 15.16 1.68 -21.26
CA HIS A 260 14.40 2.75 -20.63
C HIS A 260 15.21 4.05 -20.55
N GLY A 261 14.53 5.14 -20.20
CA GLY A 261 15.20 6.40 -19.87
C GLY A 261 16.08 6.27 -18.63
N LYS A 262 17.19 6.99 -18.60
CA LYS A 262 18.13 7.01 -17.48
C LYS A 262 17.62 7.87 -16.31
N PRO A 263 18.10 7.66 -15.08
CA PRO A 263 17.83 8.56 -13.96
C PRO A 263 18.16 10.03 -14.25
N LEU A 264 19.27 10.33 -14.97
CA LEU A 264 19.67 11.68 -15.39
C LEU A 264 18.73 12.33 -16.42
N ASP A 265 17.94 11.56 -17.16
CA ASP A 265 16.98 12.10 -18.13
C ASP A 265 15.76 12.74 -17.44
N CYS A 266 15.67 12.68 -16.12
CA CYS A 266 14.57 13.22 -15.35
C CYS A 266 14.44 14.74 -15.53
N ILE A 267 13.30 15.18 -16.06
CA ILE A 267 12.99 16.62 -16.27
C ILE A 267 12.29 17.26 -15.05
N GLU A 268 12.26 16.60 -13.92
CA GLU A 268 11.71 17.10 -12.65
C GLU A 268 10.23 17.55 -12.72
N CYS A 269 9.41 16.96 -13.58
CA CYS A 269 8.01 17.36 -13.78
C CYS A 269 7.08 17.02 -12.58
N GLY A 270 7.53 16.24 -11.61
CA GLY A 270 6.79 15.87 -10.39
C GLY A 270 5.61 14.93 -10.59
N GLN A 271 5.34 14.44 -11.79
CA GLN A 271 4.18 13.58 -12.06
C GLN A 271 4.25 12.27 -11.27
N CYS A 272 5.43 11.65 -11.20
CA CYS A 272 5.68 10.41 -10.45
C CYS A 272 5.46 10.59 -8.94
N GLU A 273 5.84 11.72 -8.36
CA GLU A 273 5.66 12.01 -6.93
C GLU A 273 4.19 12.23 -6.58
N ARG A 274 3.40 12.86 -7.46
CA ARG A 274 1.97 13.10 -7.27
C ARG A 274 1.17 11.80 -7.16
N VAL A 275 1.58 10.74 -7.85
CA VAL A 275 0.86 9.44 -7.89
C VAL A 275 1.48 8.40 -6.95
N CYS A 276 2.59 8.71 -6.28
CA CYS A 276 3.28 7.77 -5.40
C CYS A 276 2.51 7.56 -4.09
N PRO A 277 1.97 6.35 -3.81
CA PRO A 277 1.27 6.08 -2.56
C PRO A 277 2.20 6.09 -1.33
N GLN A 278 3.52 5.91 -1.56
CA GLN A 278 4.55 5.96 -0.50
C GLN A 278 5.07 7.39 -0.27
N LYS A 279 4.59 8.39 -1.01
CA LYS A 279 5.03 9.81 -0.92
C LYS A 279 6.55 9.98 -1.03
N LEU A 280 7.21 9.15 -1.85
CA LEU A 280 8.64 9.21 -2.05
C LEU A 280 9.04 10.49 -2.80
N LEU A 281 10.16 11.08 -2.38
CA LEU A 281 10.84 12.14 -3.12
C LEU A 281 11.59 11.52 -4.32
N ILE A 282 10.83 11.14 -5.34
CA ILE A 282 11.32 10.34 -6.47
C ILE A 282 12.40 11.07 -7.24
N ILE A 283 12.22 12.36 -7.51
CA ILE A 283 13.20 13.19 -8.24
C ILE A 283 14.55 13.21 -7.51
N SER A 284 14.52 13.48 -6.20
CA SER A 284 15.73 13.47 -5.38
C SER A 284 16.39 12.10 -5.31
N ASN A 285 15.60 11.04 -5.24
CA ASN A 285 16.13 9.68 -5.21
C ASN A 285 16.69 9.23 -6.56
N LEU A 286 16.14 9.67 -7.69
CA LEU A 286 16.72 9.43 -9.02
C LEU A 286 18.10 10.09 -9.15
N LYS A 287 18.31 11.28 -8.59
CA LYS A 287 19.63 11.93 -8.53
C LYS A 287 20.64 11.07 -7.76
N LYS A 288 20.27 10.53 -6.59
CA LYS A 288 21.13 9.62 -5.83
C LYS A 288 21.46 8.33 -6.60
N VAL A 289 20.49 7.80 -7.36
CA VAL A 289 20.74 6.64 -8.23
C VAL A 289 21.74 6.99 -9.32
N ALA A 290 21.59 8.15 -9.98
CA ALA A 290 22.52 8.61 -10.97
C ALA A 290 23.94 8.78 -10.39
N GLU A 291 24.08 9.46 -9.25
CA GLU A 291 25.37 9.65 -8.55
C GLU A 291 26.06 8.31 -8.19
N GLU A 292 25.29 7.23 -7.98
CA GLU A 292 25.83 5.93 -7.61
C GLU A 292 26.29 5.11 -8.83
N PHE A 293 25.62 5.26 -9.98
CA PHE A 293 25.81 4.37 -11.13
C PHE A 293 26.38 5.05 -12.38
N GLU A 294 26.32 6.37 -12.49
CA GLU A 294 26.86 7.15 -13.60
C GLU A 294 28.09 7.97 -13.20
#